data_77fb55c73fc25cdc21f81f9bcb2de35c
#
_entry.id   77fb55c73fc25cdc21f81f9bcb2de35c
#
_cell.length_a   1.000
_cell.length_b   1.000
_cell.length_c   1.000
_cell.angle_alpha   90.00
_cell.angle_beta   90.00
_cell.angle_gamma   90.00
#
_symmetry.space_group_name_H-M   'P 1'
#
loop_
_entity.id
_entity.type
_entity.pdbx_description
1 polymer ?
#
loop_
_entity_poly.entity_id
_entity_poly.type
_entity_poly.pdbx_seq_one_letter_code
_entity_poly.pdbx_strand_id
1 'polypeptide(L)'
;MNRSRARSPNAIEFARLQRAMANEFAGIVWQWVRNRQIRNQKFRREYPIPPYTADFCCVELKLILEIDGADHLSEAGKARDRAGDEFLARQGYRVVRILGYEILRDGNHVLEMIGQQVEKRLSELDIENRKID
;
A
#
# COMPACT_ATOMS: atom_id res chain seq x y z
N MET A 1 -13.48 22.37 30.66
CA MET A 1 -12.51 22.27 30.31
C MET A 1 -12.20 21.34 29.40
N ASN A 2 -11.53 21.46 28.65
CA ASN A 2 -11.41 20.65 27.66
C ASN A 2 -10.15 20.09 27.47
N ARG A 3 -9.98 18.96 27.89
CA ARG A 3 -8.85 18.34 27.78
C ARG A 3 -8.74 17.69 26.55
N SER A 4 -9.72 17.65 25.73
CA SER A 4 -9.67 16.94 24.47
C SER A 4 -8.65 17.49 23.52
N ARG A 5 -8.12 18.69 23.82
CA ARG A 5 -7.13 19.20 22.95
C ARG A 5 -5.81 18.64 23.22
N ALA A 6 -5.55 18.24 24.42
CA ALA A 6 -4.26 17.70 24.78
C ALA A 6 -4.36 16.18 24.68
N ARG A 7 -3.49 15.56 23.91
CA ARG A 7 -3.46 14.11 23.88
C ARG A 7 -2.91 13.57 25.17
N SER A 8 -3.51 12.50 25.67
CA SER A 8 -2.98 11.85 26.85
C SER A 8 -1.62 11.24 26.50
N PRO A 9 -0.73 11.05 27.49
CA PRO A 9 0.54 10.38 27.25
C PRO A 9 0.38 9.02 26.60
N ASN A 10 -0.67 8.26 26.94
CA ASN A 10 -0.94 6.97 26.34
C ASN A 10 -1.31 7.08 24.88
N ALA A 11 -2.08 8.09 24.49
CA ALA A 11 -2.46 8.29 23.11
C ALA A 11 -1.25 8.69 22.26
N ILE A 12 -0.34 9.52 22.80
CA ILE A 12 0.88 9.91 22.11
C ILE A 12 1.79 8.70 21.92
N GLU A 13 1.93 7.90 22.96
CA GLU A 13 2.74 6.70 22.94
C GLU A 13 2.19 5.71 21.91
N PHE A 14 0.88 5.50 21.90
CA PHE A 14 0.22 4.59 20.98
C PHE A 14 0.44 5.04 19.53
N ALA A 15 0.27 6.34 19.25
CA ALA A 15 0.49 6.87 17.91
C ALA A 15 1.95 6.69 17.46
N ARG A 16 2.89 6.84 18.40
CA ARG A 16 4.29 6.64 18.12
C ARG A 16 4.59 5.18 17.78
N LEU A 17 3.99 4.25 18.53
CA LEU A 17 4.14 2.83 18.26
C LEU A 17 3.56 2.45 16.91
N GLN A 18 2.41 2.99 16.56
CA GLN A 18 1.80 2.71 15.27
C GLN A 18 2.68 3.17 14.12
N ARG A 19 3.29 4.34 14.24
CA ARG A 19 4.21 4.84 13.20
C ARG A 19 5.45 3.97 13.09
N ALA A 20 6.00 3.54 14.23
CA ALA A 20 7.17 2.68 14.24
C ALA A 20 6.86 1.34 13.59
N MET A 21 5.70 0.75 13.88
CA MET A 21 5.29 -0.51 13.26
C MET A 21 5.04 -0.36 11.77
N ALA A 22 4.42 0.75 11.35
CA ALA A 22 4.18 1.00 9.94
C ALA A 22 5.50 1.10 9.18
N ASN A 23 6.50 1.77 9.77
CA ASN A 23 7.82 1.87 9.17
C ASN A 23 8.51 0.51 9.08
N GLU A 24 8.31 -0.34 10.09
CA GLU A 24 8.87 -1.68 10.10
C GLU A 24 8.25 -2.55 9.01
N PHE A 25 6.92 -2.51 8.87
CA PHE A 25 6.23 -3.25 7.81
C PHE A 25 6.67 -2.77 6.43
N ALA A 26 6.79 -1.45 6.26
CA ALA A 26 7.25 -0.89 5.00
C ALA A 26 8.67 -1.35 4.68
N GLY A 27 9.52 -1.43 5.70
CA GLY A 27 10.89 -1.94 5.53
C GLY A 27 10.93 -3.38 5.06
N ILE A 28 10.05 -4.22 5.61
CA ILE A 28 9.96 -5.62 5.21
C ILE A 28 9.52 -5.74 3.75
N VAL A 29 8.45 -5.03 3.38
CA VAL A 29 7.94 -5.08 2.02
C VAL A 29 8.98 -4.53 1.04
N TRP A 30 9.70 -3.45 1.42
CA TRP A 30 10.76 -2.91 0.59
C TRP A 30 11.84 -3.96 0.29
N GLN A 31 12.23 -4.75 1.27
CA GLN A 31 13.21 -5.82 1.05
C GLN A 31 12.71 -6.85 0.04
N TRP A 32 11.41 -7.06 -0.03
CA TRP A 32 10.84 -8.00 -1.00
C TRP A 32 10.78 -7.45 -2.40
N VAL A 33 10.47 -6.16 -2.56
CA VAL A 33 10.16 -5.60 -3.89
C VAL A 33 11.33 -4.86 -4.53
N ARG A 34 12.35 -4.49 -3.75
CA ARG A 34 13.49 -3.76 -4.28
C ARG A 34 14.29 -4.61 -5.27
N ASN A 35 15.12 -3.95 -6.05
CA ASN A 35 16.04 -4.64 -6.98
C ASN A 35 15.35 -5.55 -8.00
N ARG A 36 14.14 -5.21 -8.40
CA ARG A 36 13.40 -5.96 -9.42
C ARG A 36 13.22 -7.44 -9.07
N GLN A 37 13.12 -7.76 -7.79
CA GLN A 37 13.03 -9.15 -7.34
C GLN A 37 11.71 -9.83 -7.67
N ILE A 38 10.63 -9.07 -7.84
CA ILE A 38 9.34 -9.67 -8.15
C ILE A 38 9.06 -9.52 -9.65
N ARG A 39 9.17 -10.60 -10.36
CA ARG A 39 8.90 -10.69 -11.81
C ARG A 39 9.65 -9.61 -12.60
N ASN A 40 10.83 -9.22 -12.14
CA ASN A 40 11.67 -8.21 -12.77
C ASN A 40 11.00 -6.83 -12.87
N GLN A 41 10.09 -6.52 -11.97
CA GLN A 41 9.41 -5.23 -11.96
C GLN A 41 10.04 -4.25 -10.98
N LYS A 42 10.15 -2.99 -11.40
CA LYS A 42 10.74 -1.97 -10.56
C LYS A 42 9.67 -1.31 -9.70
N PHE A 43 9.86 -1.36 -8.38
CA PHE A 43 9.00 -0.66 -7.43
C PHE A 43 9.74 0.53 -6.86
N ARG A 44 9.01 1.65 -6.71
CA ARG A 44 9.51 2.84 -6.04
C ARG A 44 8.75 2.98 -4.74
N ARG A 45 9.41 3.47 -3.70
CA ARG A 45 8.73 3.69 -2.42
C ARG A 45 8.39 5.16 -2.26
N GLU A 46 7.34 5.43 -1.49
CA GLU A 46 6.88 6.80 -1.23
C GLU A 46 6.72 7.58 -2.52
N TYR A 47 5.97 7.01 -3.43
CA TYR A 47 5.79 7.58 -4.76
C TYR A 47 4.63 8.58 -4.78
N PRO A 48 4.89 9.85 -5.13
CA PRO A 48 3.83 10.87 -5.11
C PRO A 48 2.89 10.74 -6.30
N ILE A 49 1.60 10.73 -6.00
CA ILE A 49 0.51 10.80 -6.99
C ILE A 49 -0.45 11.82 -6.41
N PRO A 50 -0.16 13.14 -6.54
CA PRO A 50 -0.93 14.16 -5.83
C PRO A 50 -2.42 14.04 -6.04
N PRO A 51 -3.21 14.20 -4.98
CA PRO A 51 -2.83 14.60 -3.63
C PRO A 51 -2.38 13.47 -2.73
N TYR A 52 -2.10 12.29 -3.26
CA TYR A 52 -1.73 11.11 -2.49
C TYR A 52 -0.25 10.78 -2.62
N THR A 53 0.24 9.94 -1.71
CA THR A 53 1.57 9.35 -1.81
C THR A 53 1.38 7.85 -1.64
N ALA A 54 1.84 7.07 -2.60
CA ALA A 54 1.75 5.62 -2.54
C ALA A 54 2.92 5.06 -1.74
N ASP A 55 2.66 4.08 -0.86
CA ASP A 55 3.75 3.45 -0.12
C ASP A 55 4.74 2.82 -1.08
N PHE A 56 4.26 2.05 -2.05
CA PHE A 56 5.08 1.46 -3.10
C PHE A 56 4.33 1.52 -4.43
N CYS A 57 5.04 1.82 -5.49
CA CYS A 57 4.42 1.90 -6.81
C CYS A 57 5.34 1.31 -7.88
N CYS A 58 4.79 0.39 -8.67
CA CYS A 58 5.41 -0.02 -9.92
C CYS A 58 4.81 0.86 -11.00
N VAL A 59 5.56 1.82 -11.48
CA VAL A 59 5.06 2.83 -12.40
C VAL A 59 4.66 2.21 -13.74
N GLU A 60 5.45 1.29 -14.24
CA GLU A 60 5.14 0.65 -15.52
C GLU A 60 3.83 -0.13 -15.51
N LEU A 61 3.51 -0.76 -14.39
CA LEU A 61 2.28 -1.52 -14.25
C LEU A 61 1.13 -0.71 -13.68
N LYS A 62 1.42 0.50 -13.22
CA LYS A 62 0.45 1.31 -12.46
C LYS A 62 -0.13 0.49 -11.31
N LEU A 63 0.73 -0.19 -10.59
CA LEU A 63 0.36 -1.04 -9.47
C LEU A 63 0.89 -0.43 -8.18
N ILE A 64 0.00 -0.20 -7.24
CA ILE A 64 0.31 0.40 -5.95
C ILE A 64 0.14 -0.64 -4.85
N LEU A 65 1.10 -0.70 -3.93
CA LEU A 65 0.98 -1.50 -2.72
C LEU A 65 0.86 -0.53 -1.55
N GLU A 66 -0.20 -0.69 -0.75
CA GLU A 66 -0.43 0.13 0.42
C GLU A 66 -0.46 -0.74 1.66
N ILE A 67 0.21 -0.30 2.71
CA ILE A 67 0.23 -1.05 3.96
C ILE A 67 -0.81 -0.48 4.89
N ASP A 68 -1.78 -1.33 5.27
CA ASP A 68 -2.86 -0.90 6.13
C ASP A 68 -2.48 -0.98 7.59
N GLY A 69 -2.77 0.10 8.32
CA GLY A 69 -2.65 0.13 9.76
C GLY A 69 -4.03 0.07 10.42
N ALA A 70 -4.04 0.17 11.76
CA ALA A 70 -5.27 0.08 12.53
C ALA A 70 -6.29 1.17 12.22
N ASP A 71 -5.83 2.33 11.78
CA ASP A 71 -6.71 3.45 11.48
C ASP A 71 -7.68 3.14 10.35
N HIS A 72 -7.34 2.21 9.48
CA HIS A 72 -8.19 1.83 8.36
C HIS A 72 -9.40 1.01 8.77
N LEU A 73 -9.48 0.62 10.05
CA LEU A 73 -10.63 -0.12 10.56
C LEU A 73 -11.79 0.80 10.96
N SER A 74 -11.54 2.11 11.11
CA SER A 74 -12.59 3.05 11.44
C SER A 74 -13.44 3.38 10.23
N GLU A 75 -14.68 3.85 10.44
CA GLU A 75 -15.54 4.26 9.33
C GLU A 75 -14.96 5.43 8.55
N ALA A 76 -14.37 6.39 9.26
CA ALA A 76 -13.73 7.54 8.61
C ALA A 76 -12.52 7.09 7.78
N GLY A 77 -11.73 6.17 8.31
CA GLY A 77 -10.58 5.62 7.59
C GLY A 77 -11.01 4.88 6.34
N LYS A 78 -12.07 4.05 6.44
CA LYS A 78 -12.61 3.32 5.30
C LYS A 78 -13.14 4.27 4.23
N ALA A 79 -13.79 5.36 4.62
CA ALA A 79 -14.30 6.33 3.67
C ALA A 79 -13.17 7.03 2.92
N ARG A 80 -12.11 7.41 3.63
CA ARG A 80 -10.94 8.02 3.00
C ARG A 80 -10.28 7.06 2.03
N ASP A 81 -10.17 5.79 2.41
CA ASP A 81 -9.57 4.77 1.55
C ASP A 81 -10.37 4.60 0.26
N ARG A 82 -11.70 4.54 0.36
CA ARG A 82 -12.55 4.41 -0.83
C ARG A 82 -12.39 5.59 -1.76
N ALA A 83 -12.38 6.81 -1.23
CA ALA A 83 -12.23 8.01 -2.05
C ALA A 83 -10.88 8.03 -2.76
N GLY A 84 -9.83 7.65 -2.04
CA GLY A 84 -8.48 7.57 -2.60
C GLY A 84 -8.39 6.50 -3.67
N ASP A 85 -8.95 5.33 -3.42
CA ASP A 85 -8.93 4.24 -4.37
C ASP A 85 -9.67 4.60 -5.65
N GLU A 86 -10.83 5.27 -5.53
CA GLU A 86 -11.58 5.72 -6.70
C GLU A 86 -10.80 6.72 -7.53
N PHE A 87 -10.13 7.67 -6.87
CA PHE A 87 -9.28 8.63 -7.56
C PHE A 87 -8.17 7.92 -8.33
N LEU A 88 -7.46 7.02 -7.65
CA LEU A 88 -6.35 6.30 -8.25
C LEU A 88 -6.80 5.37 -9.38
N ALA A 89 -7.96 4.74 -9.22
CA ALA A 89 -8.52 3.89 -10.26
C ALA A 89 -8.82 4.70 -11.53
N ARG A 90 -9.35 5.92 -11.37
CA ARG A 90 -9.62 6.78 -12.51
C ARG A 90 -8.34 7.20 -13.23
N GLN A 91 -7.21 7.21 -12.50
CA GLN A 91 -5.91 7.49 -13.09
C GLN A 91 -5.26 6.25 -13.70
N GLY A 92 -5.94 5.10 -13.64
CA GLY A 92 -5.42 3.86 -14.21
C GLY A 92 -4.62 2.99 -13.26
N TYR A 93 -4.58 3.36 -11.97
CA TYR A 93 -3.81 2.59 -11.00
C TYR A 93 -4.64 1.47 -10.38
N ARG A 94 -3.97 0.35 -10.09
CA ARG A 94 -4.55 -0.74 -9.33
C ARG A 94 -3.94 -0.66 -7.93
N VAL A 95 -4.76 -0.63 -6.90
CA VAL A 95 -4.30 -0.56 -5.52
C VAL A 95 -4.46 -1.91 -4.85
N VAL A 96 -3.38 -2.40 -4.24
CA VAL A 96 -3.38 -3.65 -3.48
C VAL A 96 -3.05 -3.30 -2.04
N ARG A 97 -3.94 -3.65 -1.11
CA ARG A 97 -3.74 -3.38 0.30
C ARG A 97 -3.14 -4.59 0.99
N ILE A 98 -2.15 -4.34 1.82
CA ILE A 98 -1.46 -5.38 2.56
C ILE A 98 -1.67 -5.09 4.04
N LEU A 99 -2.29 -6.02 4.75
CA LEU A 99 -2.51 -5.85 6.18
C LEU A 99 -1.21 -6.11 6.92
N GLY A 100 -0.81 -5.13 7.74
CA GLY A 100 0.47 -5.23 8.45
C GLY A 100 0.61 -6.50 9.29
N TYR A 101 -0.46 -6.89 9.99
CA TYR A 101 -0.39 -8.08 10.83
C TYR A 101 -0.20 -9.36 10.00
N GLU A 102 -0.62 -9.38 8.77
CA GLU A 102 -0.43 -10.56 7.92
C GLU A 102 1.03 -10.73 7.51
N ILE A 103 1.76 -9.62 7.41
CA ILE A 103 3.19 -9.66 7.13
C ILE A 103 3.91 -10.44 8.23
N LEU A 104 3.50 -10.22 9.48
CA LEU A 104 4.10 -10.94 10.62
C LEU A 104 3.58 -12.36 10.75
N ARG A 105 2.29 -12.56 10.48
CA ARG A 105 1.68 -13.88 10.65
C ARG A 105 2.10 -14.87 9.58
N ASP A 106 2.14 -14.44 8.33
CA ASP A 106 2.50 -15.29 7.21
C ASP A 106 3.07 -14.47 6.06
N GLY A 107 4.31 -14.05 6.24
CA GLY A 107 5.00 -13.21 5.25
C GLY A 107 5.12 -13.88 3.89
N ASN A 108 5.33 -15.21 3.86
CA ASN A 108 5.45 -15.93 2.59
C ASN A 108 4.15 -15.86 1.79
N HIS A 109 3.01 -15.95 2.46
CA HIS A 109 1.72 -15.83 1.81
C HIS A 109 1.53 -14.43 1.21
N VAL A 110 1.92 -13.40 1.95
CA VAL A 110 1.84 -12.02 1.46
C VAL A 110 2.75 -11.81 0.25
N LEU A 111 3.97 -12.31 0.32
CA LEU A 111 4.93 -12.21 -0.78
C LEU A 111 4.38 -12.90 -2.04
N GLU A 112 3.79 -14.08 -1.88
CA GLU A 112 3.19 -14.79 -2.99
C GLU A 112 2.01 -14.01 -3.58
N MET A 113 1.19 -13.42 -2.73
CA MET A 113 0.06 -12.60 -3.16
C MET A 113 0.54 -11.40 -3.99
N ILE A 114 1.61 -10.75 -3.57
CA ILE A 114 2.18 -9.63 -4.34
C ILE A 114 2.61 -10.11 -5.72
N GLY A 115 3.29 -11.26 -5.78
CA GLY A 115 3.71 -11.84 -7.07
C GLY A 115 2.53 -12.12 -7.99
N GLN A 116 1.44 -12.65 -7.43
CA GLN A 116 0.23 -12.93 -8.21
C GLN A 116 -0.42 -11.66 -8.73
N GLN A 117 -0.41 -10.59 -7.94
CA GLN A 117 -0.96 -9.30 -8.39
C GLN A 117 -0.11 -8.69 -9.51
N VAL A 118 1.21 -8.85 -9.43
CA VAL A 118 2.10 -8.40 -10.50
C VAL A 118 1.79 -9.16 -11.78
N GLU A 119 1.66 -10.48 -11.71
CA GLU A 119 1.35 -11.30 -12.87
C GLU A 119 0.00 -10.93 -13.48
N LYS A 120 -0.99 -10.73 -12.63
CA LYS A 120 -2.32 -10.34 -13.09
C LYS A 120 -2.28 -9.01 -13.83
N ARG A 121 -1.53 -8.04 -13.29
CA ARG A 121 -1.42 -6.74 -13.92
C ARG A 121 -0.68 -6.80 -15.25
N LEU A 122 0.36 -7.62 -15.33
CA LEU A 122 1.06 -7.85 -16.59
C LEU A 122 0.12 -8.40 -17.65
N SER A 123 -0.72 -9.37 -17.28
CA SER A 123 -1.69 -9.94 -18.21
C SER A 123 -2.73 -8.92 -18.66
N GLU A 124 -3.24 -8.11 -17.75
CA GLU A 124 -4.23 -7.08 -18.07
C GLU A 124 -3.69 -6.08 -19.07
N LEU A 125 -2.46 -5.62 -18.86
CA LEU A 125 -1.84 -4.65 -19.74
C LEU A 125 -1.48 -5.24 -21.09
N ASP A 126 -1.11 -6.51 -21.13
CA ASP A 126 -0.82 -7.20 -22.39
C ASP A 126 -2.10 -7.31 -23.24
N ILE A 127 -3.23 -7.61 -22.61
CA ILE A 127 -4.51 -7.68 -23.30
C ILE A 127 -4.89 -6.30 -23.85
N GLU A 128 -4.70 -5.24 -23.08
CA GLU A 128 -4.98 -3.89 -23.54
C GLU A 128 -4.12 -3.52 -24.75
N ASN A 129 -2.85 -3.85 -24.70
CA ASN A 129 -1.94 -3.55 -25.81
C ASN A 129 -2.34 -4.30 -27.07
N ARG A 130 -2.82 -5.53 -26.94
CA ARG A 130 -3.27 -6.30 -28.09
C ARG A 130 -4.53 -5.70 -28.73
N LYS A 131 -5.39 -5.06 -27.95
CA LYS A 131 -6.59 -4.44 -28.47
C LYS A 131 -6.30 -3.17 -29.28
N ILE A 132 -5.20 -2.52 -29.01
CA ILE A 132 -4.81 -1.31 -29.72
C ILE A 132 -4.28 -1.65 -31.11
N ASP A 133 -3.63 -2.78 -31.22
CA ASP A 133 -3.12 -3.25 -32.51
C ASP A 133 -4.24 -3.81 -33.37
#